data_902b869f8ff5765b8ccb817ff88237ca
#
_entry.id   902b869f8ff5765b8ccb817ff88237ca
#
_cell.length_a   1.000
_cell.length_b   1.000
_cell.length_c   1.000
_cell.angle_alpha   90.00
_cell.angle_beta   90.00
_cell.angle_gamma   90.00
#
_symmetry.space_group_name_H-M   'P 1'
#
loop_
_entity.id
_entity.type
_entity.pdbx_description
1 polymer ?
#
loop_
_entity_poly.entity_id
_entity_poly.type
_entity_poly.pdbx_seq_one_letter_code
_entity_poly.pdbx_strand_id
1 'polypeptide(L)'
;MNESAKTLVAGLGSTHGDDQAGWLVAENVASQCRGYQHVTVRRATIPLDVLDWLDGVDVLHVCDACQMTHDHRQLQRYNLVEGQFINSDVSMNSEMSGTLLSLRSRGSHDFGLPDVLRLAAQIQQLPKQVIVWAIAGTDFQPGAGMTVETTSAAAQTVVEILKELRM
;
A
#
# COMPACT_ATOMS: atom_id res chain seq x y z
N MET A 1 28.95 -8.30 -7.38
CA MET A 1 28.17 -7.03 -7.37
C MET A 1 26.84 -7.35 -6.70
N ASN A 2 26.52 -6.72 -5.58
CA ASN A 2 25.20 -6.85 -4.98
C ASN A 2 24.22 -6.10 -5.90
N GLU A 3 23.42 -6.82 -6.68
CA GLU A 3 22.28 -6.20 -7.37
C GLU A 3 21.34 -5.66 -6.30
N SER A 4 21.04 -4.38 -6.37
CA SER A 4 20.03 -3.77 -5.50
C SER A 4 18.68 -4.46 -5.73
N ALA A 5 17.98 -4.82 -4.67
CA ALA A 5 16.69 -5.47 -4.75
C ALA A 5 15.70 -4.63 -5.58
N LYS A 6 15.06 -5.25 -6.57
CA LYS A 6 14.07 -4.57 -7.40
C LYS A 6 12.82 -4.28 -6.59
N THR A 7 12.52 -3.01 -6.43
CA THR A 7 11.41 -2.54 -5.60
C THR A 7 10.30 -1.93 -6.45
N LEU A 8 9.07 -2.36 -6.19
CA LEU A 8 7.86 -1.75 -6.74
C LEU A 8 7.14 -0.98 -5.61
N VAL A 9 6.81 0.27 -5.87
CA VAL A 9 5.91 1.07 -5.05
C VAL A 9 4.61 1.27 -5.82
N ALA A 10 3.52 0.70 -5.33
CA ALA A 10 2.19 0.75 -5.94
C ALA A 10 1.26 1.60 -5.07
N GLY A 11 0.74 2.70 -5.60
CA GLY A 11 -0.31 3.50 -4.97
C GLY A 11 -1.67 3.08 -5.51
N LEU A 12 -2.51 2.51 -4.65
CA LEU A 12 -3.91 2.22 -4.95
C LEU A 12 -4.76 3.45 -4.69
N GLY A 13 -5.77 3.69 -5.51
CA GLY A 13 -6.68 4.79 -5.28
C GLY A 13 -7.60 5.11 -6.46
N SER A 14 -8.36 6.18 -6.26
CA SER A 14 -9.24 6.78 -7.26
C SER A 14 -9.26 8.30 -7.10
N THR A 15 -10.10 8.97 -7.87
CA THR A 15 -10.27 10.45 -7.78
C THR A 15 -11.23 10.90 -6.69
N HIS A 16 -11.62 10.02 -5.76
CA HIS A 16 -12.69 10.27 -4.80
C HIS A 16 -12.13 10.55 -3.39
N GLY A 17 -12.08 11.82 -3.00
CA GLY A 17 -11.73 12.22 -1.63
C GLY A 17 -10.42 11.61 -1.15
N ASP A 18 -10.45 11.01 0.02
CA ASP A 18 -9.28 10.38 0.67
C ASP A 18 -8.75 9.13 -0.04
N ASP A 19 -9.53 8.57 -0.97
CA ASP A 19 -9.08 7.46 -1.81
C ASP A 19 -7.90 7.83 -2.74
N GLN A 20 -7.65 9.13 -2.91
CA GLN A 20 -6.48 9.63 -3.64
C GLN A 20 -5.15 9.41 -2.91
N ALA A 21 -5.15 9.05 -1.64
CA ALA A 21 -3.95 9.02 -0.80
C ALA A 21 -2.85 8.13 -1.35
N GLY A 22 -3.17 6.91 -1.80
CA GLY A 22 -2.19 6.01 -2.41
C GLY A 22 -1.56 6.59 -3.66
N TRP A 23 -2.34 7.27 -4.49
CA TRP A 23 -1.82 7.94 -5.69
C TRP A 23 -0.89 9.10 -5.35
N LEU A 24 -1.25 9.90 -4.32
CA LEU A 24 -0.41 11.00 -3.86
C LEU A 24 0.94 10.49 -3.35
N VAL A 25 0.94 9.39 -2.59
CA VAL A 25 2.19 8.75 -2.14
C VAL A 25 3.03 8.32 -3.34
N ALA A 26 2.44 7.60 -4.29
CA ALA A 26 3.15 7.14 -5.48
C ALA A 26 3.77 8.30 -6.28
N GLU A 27 3.03 9.39 -6.51
CA GLU A 27 3.52 10.56 -7.23
C GLU A 27 4.71 11.23 -6.52
N ASN A 28 4.63 11.37 -5.20
CA ASN A 28 5.70 11.99 -4.42
C ASN A 28 6.94 11.10 -4.33
N VAL A 29 6.78 9.79 -4.15
CA VAL A 29 7.90 8.84 -4.19
C VAL A 29 8.55 8.85 -5.57
N ALA A 30 7.78 8.80 -6.66
CA ALA A 30 8.30 8.83 -8.01
C ALA A 30 9.13 10.10 -8.28
N SER A 31 8.68 11.25 -7.79
CA SER A 31 9.40 12.52 -7.97
C SER A 31 10.77 12.52 -7.29
N GLN A 32 10.90 11.84 -6.15
CA GLN A 32 12.12 11.79 -5.35
C GLN A 32 13.05 10.62 -5.71
N CYS A 33 12.53 9.57 -6.36
CA CYS A 33 13.30 8.38 -6.74
C CYS A 33 13.77 8.37 -8.21
N ARG A 34 13.73 9.51 -8.91
CA ARG A 34 14.11 9.59 -10.35
C ARG A 34 15.49 9.04 -10.69
N GLY A 35 16.42 8.96 -9.75
CA GLY A 35 17.77 8.42 -9.92
C GLY A 35 17.93 6.94 -9.53
N TYR A 36 16.91 6.31 -8.95
CA TYR A 36 17.00 4.93 -8.47
C TYR A 36 16.51 3.95 -9.53
N GLN A 37 17.43 3.37 -10.31
CA GLN A 37 17.09 2.42 -11.39
C GLN A 37 16.42 1.14 -10.92
N HIS A 38 16.58 0.76 -9.65
CA HIS A 38 15.99 -0.42 -9.04
C HIS A 38 14.60 -0.18 -8.45
N VAL A 39 14.09 1.06 -8.48
CA VAL A 39 12.79 1.44 -7.95
C VAL A 39 11.83 1.77 -9.09
N THR A 40 10.72 1.06 -9.14
CA THR A 40 9.60 1.35 -10.04
C THR A 40 8.44 1.85 -9.22
N VAL A 41 7.78 2.93 -9.67
CA VAL A 41 6.60 3.48 -9.01
C VAL A 41 5.43 3.49 -9.98
N ARG A 42 4.28 2.99 -9.54
CA ARG A 42 3.05 2.92 -10.35
C ARG A 42 1.82 3.31 -9.55
N ARG A 43 0.80 3.80 -10.25
CA ARG A 43 -0.55 4.00 -9.69
C ARG A 43 -1.46 2.91 -10.22
N ALA A 44 -2.30 2.36 -9.36
CA ALA A 44 -3.33 1.40 -9.68
C ALA A 44 -4.71 1.94 -9.31
N THR A 45 -5.72 1.65 -10.10
CA THR A 45 -7.12 1.96 -9.79
C THR A 45 -7.78 0.80 -9.06
N ILE A 46 -7.38 -0.42 -9.40
CA ILE A 46 -7.86 -1.64 -8.75
C ILE A 46 -6.67 -2.47 -8.27
N PRO A 47 -6.81 -3.24 -7.18
CA PRO A 47 -5.73 -4.08 -6.67
C PRO A 47 -5.18 -5.08 -7.68
N LEU A 48 -6.01 -5.58 -8.59
CA LEU A 48 -5.63 -6.56 -9.60
C LEU A 48 -4.55 -6.03 -10.57
N ASP A 49 -4.50 -4.73 -10.82
CA ASP A 49 -3.47 -4.10 -11.66
C ASP A 49 -2.06 -4.39 -11.15
N VAL A 50 -1.91 -4.51 -9.82
CA VAL A 50 -0.61 -4.77 -9.18
C VAL A 50 -0.05 -6.11 -9.60
N LEU A 51 -0.91 -7.13 -9.83
CA LEU A 51 -0.47 -8.48 -10.20
C LEU A 51 0.37 -8.49 -11.47
N ASP A 52 0.00 -7.68 -12.46
CA ASP A 52 0.69 -7.60 -13.76
C ASP A 52 2.11 -7.01 -13.66
N TRP A 53 2.47 -6.43 -12.52
CA TRP A 53 3.75 -5.75 -12.32
C TRP A 53 4.71 -6.50 -11.40
N LEU A 54 4.32 -7.66 -10.87
CA LEU A 54 5.10 -8.38 -9.85
C LEU A 54 6.27 -9.19 -10.42
N ASP A 55 6.31 -9.42 -11.73
CA ASP A 55 7.39 -10.22 -12.32
C ASP A 55 8.78 -9.61 -12.07
N GLY A 56 9.63 -10.39 -11.44
CA GLY A 56 10.99 -9.99 -11.09
C GLY A 56 11.11 -8.93 -9.99
N VAL A 57 10.03 -8.63 -9.26
CA VAL A 57 10.03 -7.73 -8.10
C VAL A 57 10.45 -8.49 -6.83
N ASP A 58 11.43 -7.95 -6.10
CA ASP A 58 11.88 -8.50 -4.82
C ASP A 58 11.13 -7.91 -3.64
N VAL A 59 10.83 -6.61 -3.68
CA VAL A 59 10.15 -5.86 -2.61
C VAL A 59 8.96 -5.11 -3.18
N LEU A 60 7.80 -5.28 -2.57
CA LEU A 60 6.57 -4.57 -2.92
C LEU A 60 6.14 -3.68 -1.75
N HIS A 61 6.01 -2.38 -2.01
CA HIS A 61 5.27 -1.46 -1.16
C HIS A 61 3.91 -1.17 -1.80
N VAL A 62 2.83 -1.39 -1.07
CA VAL A 62 1.47 -0.99 -1.50
C VAL A 62 0.96 0.08 -0.55
N CYS A 63 0.48 1.19 -1.10
CA CYS A 63 -0.13 2.29 -0.35
C CYS A 63 -1.61 2.37 -0.72
N ASP A 64 -2.48 2.36 0.27
CA ASP A 64 -3.91 2.39 0.08
C ASP A 64 -4.61 3.17 1.20
N ALA A 65 -5.65 3.91 0.86
CA ALA A 65 -6.52 4.55 1.83
C ALA A 65 -7.52 3.53 2.37
N CYS A 66 -7.75 3.55 3.67
CA CYS A 66 -8.71 2.67 4.30
C CYS A 66 -9.57 3.41 5.33
N GLN A 67 -10.80 2.96 5.50
CA GLN A 67 -11.66 3.46 6.57
C GLN A 67 -11.30 2.75 7.87
N MET A 68 -10.70 3.49 8.79
CA MET A 68 -10.31 2.98 10.12
C MET A 68 -11.50 3.06 11.08
N THR A 69 -11.96 1.94 11.60
CA THR A 69 -13.14 1.88 12.47
C THR A 69 -12.82 1.88 13.97
N HIS A 70 -11.60 1.50 14.38
CA HIS A 70 -11.30 1.24 15.79
C HIS A 70 -9.91 1.70 16.26
N ASP A 71 -9.09 2.25 15.40
CA ASP A 71 -7.76 2.74 15.76
C ASP A 71 -7.61 4.21 15.34
N HIS A 72 -7.16 5.06 16.25
CA HIS A 72 -6.95 6.48 16.00
C HIS A 72 -5.66 6.80 15.23
N ARG A 73 -4.90 5.78 14.83
CA ARG A 73 -3.67 5.98 14.06
C ARG A 73 -3.98 6.32 12.61
N GLN A 74 -3.37 7.39 12.13
CA GLN A 74 -3.57 7.87 10.76
C GLN A 74 -2.81 7.03 9.72
N LEU A 75 -1.78 6.31 10.14
CA LEU A 75 -0.94 5.48 9.29
C LEU A 75 -0.62 4.17 10.02
N GLN A 76 -0.77 3.05 9.30
CA GLN A 76 -0.35 1.73 9.78
C GLN A 76 0.49 1.02 8.73
N ARG A 77 1.52 0.30 9.19
CA ARG A 77 2.42 -0.48 8.36
C ARG A 77 2.27 -1.97 8.66
N TYR A 78 2.00 -2.76 7.64
CA TYR A 78 1.87 -4.20 7.73
C TYR A 78 2.94 -4.90 6.89
N ASN A 79 3.53 -5.96 7.42
CA ASN A 79 4.33 -6.90 6.66
C ASN A 79 3.51 -8.16 6.36
N LEU A 80 3.63 -8.69 5.16
CA LEU A 80 3.09 -10.00 4.84
C LEU A 80 4.15 -11.07 5.22
N VAL A 81 3.82 -11.89 6.20
CA VAL A 81 4.68 -12.99 6.67
C VAL A 81 3.87 -14.28 6.66
N GLU A 82 4.33 -15.29 5.92
CA GLU A 82 3.65 -16.59 5.82
C GLU A 82 2.16 -16.51 5.48
N GLY A 83 1.79 -15.56 4.60
CA GLY A 83 0.40 -15.34 4.19
C GLY A 83 -0.46 -14.55 5.17
N GLN A 84 0.12 -14.05 6.26
CA GLN A 84 -0.54 -13.21 7.26
C GLN A 84 0.06 -11.80 7.27
N PHE A 85 -0.82 -10.81 7.38
CA PHE A 85 -0.37 -9.44 7.58
C PHE A 85 -0.10 -9.17 9.06
N ILE A 86 1.12 -8.76 9.38
CA ILE A 86 1.56 -8.42 10.73
C ILE A 86 1.78 -6.91 10.79
N ASN A 87 1.06 -6.24 11.71
CA ASN A 87 1.28 -4.83 11.98
C ASN A 87 2.61 -4.65 12.71
N SER A 88 3.47 -3.78 12.18
CA SER A 88 4.80 -3.54 12.75
C SER A 88 4.78 -2.83 14.10
N ASP A 89 3.68 -2.13 14.41
CA ASP A 89 3.56 -1.28 15.60
C ASP A 89 2.82 -1.95 16.77
N VAL A 90 2.29 -3.15 16.56
CA VAL A 90 1.48 -3.86 17.56
C VAL A 90 2.13 -5.19 17.90
N SER A 91 2.35 -5.43 19.19
CA SER A 91 2.73 -6.74 19.72
C SER A 91 1.70 -7.81 19.30
N MET A 92 2.17 -9.00 18.98
CA MET A 92 1.53 -10.13 18.27
C MET A 92 0.14 -10.62 18.77
N ASN A 93 -0.56 -9.92 19.64
CA ASN A 93 -1.77 -10.39 20.31
C ASN A 93 -3.06 -9.60 20.06
N SER A 94 -3.11 -8.66 19.12
CA SER A 94 -4.36 -7.94 18.83
C SER A 94 -4.99 -8.41 17.53
N GLU A 95 -6.30 -8.68 17.60
CA GLU A 95 -7.13 -9.16 16.50
C GLU A 95 -7.03 -8.25 15.26
N MET A 96 -6.24 -8.67 14.29
CA MET A 96 -5.93 -7.93 13.07
C MET A 96 -7.00 -7.99 11.98
N SER A 97 -8.10 -8.69 12.23
CA SER A 97 -9.12 -8.99 11.20
C SER A 97 -9.84 -7.74 10.66
N GLY A 98 -9.99 -6.68 11.44
CA GLY A 98 -10.83 -5.54 11.07
C GLY A 98 -10.21 -4.61 10.01
N THR A 99 -8.94 -4.26 10.15
CA THR A 99 -8.29 -3.25 9.27
C THR A 99 -7.96 -3.79 7.89
N LEU A 100 -7.57 -5.07 7.79
CA LEU A 100 -7.32 -5.72 6.51
C LEU A 100 -8.58 -6.02 5.73
N LEU A 101 -9.72 -6.20 6.43
CA LEU A 101 -11.03 -6.31 5.80
C LEU A 101 -11.49 -4.97 5.20
N SER A 102 -11.01 -3.84 5.70
CA SER A 102 -11.31 -2.52 5.15
C SER A 102 -10.44 -2.15 3.95
N LEU A 103 -9.32 -2.84 3.74
CA LEU A 103 -8.56 -2.83 2.47
C LEU A 103 -9.27 -3.62 1.36
N ARG A 104 -10.45 -4.18 1.65
CA ARG A 104 -11.31 -4.77 0.62
C ARG A 104 -11.91 -3.66 -0.21
N SER A 105 -11.95 -3.87 -1.50
CA SER A 105 -12.65 -3.00 -2.43
C SER A 105 -14.10 -2.78 -1.96
N ARG A 106 -14.65 -1.63 -2.26
CA ARG A 106 -16.00 -1.21 -1.85
C ARG A 106 -17.14 -1.89 -2.60
N GLY A 107 -16.84 -2.81 -3.52
CA GLY A 107 -17.82 -3.58 -4.29
C GLY A 107 -17.92 -5.02 -3.79
N SER A 108 -19.13 -5.57 -3.73
CA SER A 108 -19.41 -6.94 -3.28
C SER A 108 -18.85 -8.04 -4.20
N HIS A 109 -18.14 -7.68 -5.26
CA HIS A 109 -17.63 -8.61 -6.29
C HIS A 109 -16.17 -8.35 -6.70
N ASP A 110 -15.46 -7.41 -6.06
CA ASP A 110 -14.12 -7.06 -6.46
C ASP A 110 -13.06 -7.79 -5.64
N PHE A 111 -12.01 -8.27 -6.31
CA PHE A 111 -10.81 -8.80 -5.68
C PHE A 111 -10.11 -7.68 -4.88
N GLY A 112 -10.11 -7.79 -3.56
CA GLY A 112 -9.36 -6.90 -2.70
C GLY A 112 -7.86 -7.19 -2.75
N LEU A 113 -7.06 -6.28 -2.20
CA LEU A 113 -5.60 -6.46 -2.12
C LEU A 113 -5.18 -7.80 -1.48
N PRO A 114 -5.79 -8.28 -0.38
CA PRO A 114 -5.44 -9.58 0.19
C PRO A 114 -5.66 -10.75 -0.77
N ASP A 115 -6.70 -10.68 -1.59
CA ASP A 115 -7.01 -11.74 -2.57
C ASP A 115 -6.01 -11.74 -3.73
N VAL A 116 -5.61 -10.55 -4.20
CA VAL A 116 -4.58 -10.39 -5.22
C VAL A 116 -3.23 -10.93 -4.74
N LEU A 117 -2.83 -10.63 -3.51
CA LEU A 117 -1.57 -11.13 -2.95
C LEU A 117 -1.61 -12.65 -2.73
N ARG A 118 -2.77 -13.19 -2.35
CA ARG A 118 -2.96 -14.65 -2.26
C ARG A 118 -2.85 -15.31 -3.63
N LEU A 119 -3.44 -14.71 -4.66
CA LEU A 119 -3.31 -15.18 -6.04
C LEU A 119 -1.85 -15.12 -6.50
N ALA A 120 -1.15 -14.02 -6.25
CA ALA A 120 0.28 -13.88 -6.56
C ALA A 120 1.12 -15.00 -5.91
N ALA A 121 0.81 -15.36 -4.67
CA ALA A 121 1.47 -16.49 -3.99
C ALA A 121 1.19 -17.82 -4.69
N GLN A 122 -0.04 -18.07 -5.11
CA GLN A 122 -0.43 -19.31 -5.78
C GLN A 122 0.27 -19.49 -7.14
N ILE A 123 0.46 -18.39 -7.88
CA ILE A 123 1.16 -18.42 -9.18
C ILE A 123 2.68 -18.17 -9.05
N GLN A 124 3.21 -18.20 -7.83
CA GLN A 124 4.64 -18.03 -7.53
C GLN A 124 5.24 -16.68 -8.00
N GLN A 125 4.45 -15.64 -8.00
CA GLN A 125 4.86 -14.27 -8.33
C GLN A 125 4.88 -13.34 -7.13
N LEU A 126 4.61 -13.83 -5.92
CA LEU A 126 4.66 -12.99 -4.72
C LEU A 126 6.10 -12.54 -4.45
N PRO A 127 6.36 -11.23 -4.31
CA PRO A 127 7.67 -10.72 -3.91
C PRO A 127 8.13 -11.29 -2.56
N LYS A 128 9.45 -11.37 -2.36
CA LYS A 128 10.04 -11.87 -1.10
C LYS A 128 9.62 -11.05 0.11
N GLN A 129 9.41 -9.76 -0.10
CA GLN A 129 8.93 -8.83 0.93
C GLN A 129 7.75 -8.04 0.41
N VAL A 130 6.66 -8.04 1.16
CA VAL A 130 5.46 -7.24 0.87
C VAL A 130 5.13 -6.37 2.09
N ILE A 131 5.04 -5.08 1.86
CA ILE A 131 4.74 -4.07 2.88
C ILE A 131 3.48 -3.33 2.43
N VAL A 132 2.49 -3.25 3.29
CA VAL A 132 1.26 -2.50 3.05
C VAL A 132 1.20 -1.30 3.99
N TRP A 133 1.02 -0.14 3.41
CA TRP A 133 0.83 1.14 4.09
C TRP A 133 -0.65 1.49 4.05
N ALA A 134 -1.36 1.30 5.16
CA ALA A 134 -2.76 1.65 5.29
C ALA A 134 -2.89 3.07 5.84
N ILE A 135 -3.44 3.95 5.02
CA ILE A 135 -3.62 5.38 5.31
C ILE A 135 -5.07 5.61 5.71
N ALA A 136 -5.32 6.13 6.90
CA ALA A 136 -6.66 6.41 7.37
C ALA A 136 -7.32 7.49 6.52
N GLY A 137 -8.51 7.21 6.00
CA GLY A 137 -9.36 8.15 5.30
C GLY A 137 -10.75 8.22 5.93
N THR A 138 -11.42 9.36 5.82
CA THR A 138 -12.75 9.61 6.38
C THR A 138 -13.77 10.07 5.35
N ASP A 139 -13.35 10.74 4.29
CA ASP A 139 -14.23 11.22 3.21
C ASP A 139 -13.82 10.60 1.87
N PHE A 140 -14.68 9.78 1.35
CA PHE A 140 -14.48 9.05 0.09
C PHE A 140 -15.54 9.39 -0.96
N GLN A 141 -16.20 10.51 -0.81
CA GLN A 141 -17.28 10.89 -1.73
C GLN A 141 -16.74 11.31 -3.09
N PRO A 142 -17.46 11.01 -4.18
CA PRO A 142 -17.13 11.50 -5.51
C PRO A 142 -17.06 13.03 -5.53
N GLY A 143 -15.96 13.57 -6.06
CA GLY A 143 -15.74 15.01 -6.17
C GLY A 143 -15.29 15.70 -4.89
N ALA A 144 -15.21 14.99 -3.76
CA ALA A 144 -14.59 15.54 -2.55
C ALA A 144 -13.09 15.71 -2.72
N GLY A 145 -12.52 16.74 -2.08
CA GLY A 145 -11.08 16.86 -1.91
C GLY A 145 -10.58 15.90 -0.83
N MET A 146 -9.28 15.68 -0.79
CA MET A 146 -8.65 14.90 0.27
C MET A 146 -8.62 15.70 1.58
N THR A 147 -8.91 15.04 2.70
CA THR A 147 -8.85 15.67 4.02
C THR A 147 -7.41 16.03 4.41
N VAL A 148 -7.26 16.99 5.32
CA VAL A 148 -5.94 17.45 5.79
C VAL A 148 -5.22 16.33 6.53
N GLU A 149 -5.94 15.56 7.33
CA GLU A 149 -5.43 14.44 8.10
C GLU A 149 -4.86 13.35 7.17
N THR A 150 -5.62 12.97 6.15
CA THR A 150 -5.20 11.97 5.16
C THR A 150 -4.02 12.49 4.32
N THR A 151 -4.02 13.76 3.94
CA THR A 151 -2.88 14.38 3.23
C THR A 151 -1.61 14.34 4.07
N SER A 152 -1.71 14.65 5.37
CA SER A 152 -0.58 14.57 6.30
C SER A 152 -0.06 13.14 6.46
N ALA A 153 -0.96 12.17 6.60
CA ALA A 153 -0.60 10.75 6.70
C ALA A 153 0.06 10.23 5.42
N ALA A 154 -0.42 10.66 4.25
CA ALA A 154 0.21 10.34 2.96
C ALA A 154 1.63 10.91 2.88
N ALA A 155 1.85 12.16 3.32
CA ALA A 155 3.18 12.75 3.37
C ALA A 155 4.13 11.99 4.31
N GLN A 156 3.65 11.57 5.47
CA GLN A 156 4.41 10.72 6.39
C GLN A 156 4.76 9.38 5.75
N THR A 157 3.83 8.75 5.03
CA THR A 157 4.07 7.50 4.31
C THR A 157 5.22 7.64 3.30
N VAL A 158 5.27 8.74 2.55
CA VAL A 158 6.37 9.04 1.62
C VAL A 158 7.71 9.04 2.36
N VAL A 159 7.78 9.74 3.50
CA VAL A 159 9.02 9.81 4.30
C VAL A 159 9.47 8.41 4.74
N GLU A 160 8.55 7.59 5.24
CA GLU A 160 8.88 6.24 5.71
C GLU A 160 9.34 5.33 4.56
N ILE A 161 8.66 5.34 3.41
CA ILE A 161 9.09 4.58 2.22
C ILE A 161 10.48 5.01 1.78
N LEU A 162 10.74 6.32 1.70
CA LEU A 162 12.05 6.83 1.27
C LEU A 162 13.18 6.44 2.23
N LYS A 163 12.92 6.29 3.52
CA LYS A 163 13.90 5.75 4.48
C LYS A 163 14.23 4.29 4.14
N GLU A 164 13.23 3.47 3.84
CA GLU A 164 13.44 2.06 3.49
C GLU A 164 14.16 1.89 2.14
N LEU A 165 13.90 2.77 1.16
CA LEU A 165 14.55 2.72 -0.15
C LEU A 165 16.05 3.13 -0.13
N ARG A 166 16.47 3.83 0.91
CA ARG A 166 17.87 4.31 1.05
C ARG A 166 18.78 3.40 1.86
N MET A 167 18.23 2.31 2.41
CA MET A 167 18.99 1.34 3.21
C MET A 167 19.70 0.27 2.35
#